data_40f0a220cb530b6111c55c1388b6fd11
#
_entry.id   40f0a220cb530b6111c55c1388b6fd11
#
_cell.length_a   1.000
_cell.length_b   1.000
_cell.length_c   1.000
_cell.angle_alpha   90.00
_cell.angle_beta   90.00
_cell.angle_gamma   90.00
#
_symmetry.space_group_name_H-M   'P 1'
#
loop_
_entity.id
_entity.type
_entity.pdbx_description
1 polymer ?
#
loop_
_entity_poly.entity_id
_entity_poly.type
_entity_poly.pdbx_seq_one_letter_code
_entity_poly.pdbx_strand_id
1 'polypeptide(L)'
;ELDEAVEAAITQDVMRAVNRLHPDFEAILAEKPQKTKKRVHVLAIGDVGSTLLTGLHLLGGDCISSIGICDISDKVTARWEFEENQIAYPWAYDALPEVDVVKPEDLFKCDVFVFVASKGIPPVGSGVKDVRMYQFENNSKIVAQYARQARTEHFKGLFAVVSDPV
;
A
#
# COMPACT_ATOMS: atom_id res chain seq x y z
N GLU A 1 16.75 19.73 -19.45
CA GLU A 1 17.63 19.64 -18.28
C GLU A 1 16.75 19.44 -17.04
N LEU A 2 17.10 18.47 -16.17
CA LEU A 2 16.42 18.26 -14.90
C LEU A 2 16.78 19.39 -13.93
N ASP A 3 15.84 19.77 -13.07
CA ASP A 3 16.11 20.65 -11.95
C ASP A 3 17.22 20.06 -11.08
N GLU A 4 18.21 20.86 -10.70
CA GLU A 4 19.40 20.43 -9.95
C GLU A 4 19.05 19.75 -8.63
N ALA A 5 17.94 20.17 -7.98
CA ALA A 5 17.44 19.53 -6.76
C ALA A 5 16.87 18.12 -7.03
N VAL A 6 16.21 17.93 -8.18
CA VAL A 6 15.67 16.64 -8.61
C VAL A 6 16.80 15.69 -8.98
N GLU A 7 17.82 16.18 -9.68
CA GLU A 7 19.00 15.39 -10.05
C GLU A 7 19.79 14.95 -8.79
N ALA A 8 19.96 15.85 -7.82
CA ALA A 8 20.59 15.52 -6.54
C ALA A 8 19.78 14.49 -5.73
N ALA A 9 18.43 14.58 -5.74
CA ALA A 9 17.57 13.62 -5.07
C ALA A 9 17.66 12.22 -5.70
N ILE A 10 17.68 12.14 -7.03
CA ILE A 10 17.82 10.88 -7.77
C ILE A 10 19.19 10.26 -7.49
N THR A 11 20.26 11.05 -7.52
CA THR A 11 21.64 10.60 -7.27
C THR A 11 21.83 10.09 -5.84
N GLN A 12 21.05 10.60 -4.88
CA GLN A 12 21.10 10.18 -3.48
C GLN A 12 20.17 9.01 -3.15
N ASP A 13 19.46 8.46 -4.14
CA ASP A 13 18.42 7.43 -3.95
C ASP A 13 17.36 7.83 -2.90
N VAL A 14 17.04 9.13 -2.84
CA VAL A 14 16.11 9.66 -1.85
C VAL A 14 14.91 10.28 -2.56
N MET A 15 13.85 9.50 -2.72
CA MET A 15 12.57 10.01 -3.20
C MET A 15 11.53 9.96 -2.08
N ARG A 16 10.73 11.01 -1.97
CA ARG A 16 9.64 11.08 -1.01
C ARG A 16 8.37 11.60 -1.66
N ALA A 17 7.28 10.83 -1.52
CA ALA A 17 5.94 11.29 -1.87
C ALA A 17 5.36 12.09 -0.69
N VAL A 18 4.88 13.29 -0.94
CA VAL A 18 4.26 14.15 0.08
C VAL A 18 2.85 14.53 -0.38
N ASN A 19 1.86 14.26 0.47
CA ASN A 19 0.49 14.66 0.21
C ASN A 19 0.32 16.16 0.41
N ARG A 20 0.12 16.91 -0.67
CA ARG A 20 -0.06 18.36 -0.66
C ARG A 20 -1.28 18.85 0.13
N LEU A 21 -2.28 18.00 0.32
CA LEU A 21 -3.49 18.31 1.08
C LEU A 21 -3.40 17.90 2.55
N HIS A 22 -2.24 17.35 2.98
CA HIS A 22 -2.05 16.99 4.37
C HIS A 22 -1.96 18.24 5.24
N PRO A 23 -2.62 18.29 6.43
CA PRO A 23 -2.58 19.46 7.32
C PRO A 23 -1.16 19.92 7.68
N ASP A 24 -0.23 18.97 7.83
CA ASP A 24 1.16 19.22 8.20
C ASP A 24 2.10 19.20 6.97
N PHE A 25 1.59 19.48 5.76
CA PHE A 25 2.35 19.40 4.50
C PHE A 25 3.71 20.11 4.56
N GLU A 26 3.74 21.35 5.04
CA GLU A 26 4.98 22.15 5.12
C GLU A 26 6.00 21.53 6.08
N ALA A 27 5.55 21.01 7.22
CA ALA A 27 6.41 20.34 8.17
C ALA A 27 6.98 19.03 7.59
N ILE A 28 6.13 18.24 6.94
CA ILE A 28 6.55 16.98 6.27
C ILE A 28 7.52 17.27 5.13
N LEU A 29 7.31 18.35 4.36
CA LEU A 29 8.19 18.76 3.28
C LEU A 29 9.58 19.20 3.80
N ALA A 30 9.61 19.86 4.95
CA ALA A 30 10.84 20.34 5.58
C ALA A 30 11.66 19.22 6.25
N GLU A 31 11.06 18.06 6.54
CA GLU A 31 11.79 16.93 7.10
C GLU A 31 12.85 16.41 6.13
N LYS A 32 14.07 16.20 6.63
CA LYS A 32 15.11 15.55 5.82
C LYS A 32 14.76 14.07 5.61
N PRO A 33 14.81 13.57 4.36
CA PRO A 33 14.59 12.15 4.09
C PRO A 33 15.59 11.30 4.87
N GLN A 34 15.07 10.30 5.59
CA GLN A 34 15.92 9.32 6.28
C GLN A 34 15.97 8.04 5.46
N LYS A 35 17.17 7.49 5.25
CA LYS A 35 17.37 6.16 4.61
C LYS A 35 17.02 5.03 5.61
N THR A 36 15.80 5.04 6.13
CA THR A 36 15.29 3.95 6.99
C THR A 36 14.28 3.14 6.19
N LYS A 37 14.42 1.81 6.25
CA LYS A 37 13.42 0.91 5.66
C LYS A 37 12.06 1.17 6.31
N LYS A 38 11.01 1.10 5.51
CA LYS A 38 9.63 1.44 5.88
C LYS A 38 8.74 0.21 5.97
N ARG A 39 7.84 0.20 6.94
CA ARG A 39 6.79 -0.81 7.03
C ARG A 39 5.65 -0.43 6.10
N VAL A 40 5.23 -1.38 5.25
CA VAL A 40 4.13 -1.22 4.28
C VAL A 40 2.99 -2.15 4.68
N HIS A 41 1.76 -1.64 4.74
CA HIS A 41 0.57 -2.49 4.88
C HIS A 41 -0.26 -2.47 3.61
N VAL A 42 -0.69 -3.65 3.14
CA VAL A 42 -1.52 -3.82 1.94
C VAL A 42 -2.88 -4.35 2.35
N LEU A 43 -3.94 -3.62 2.00
CA LEU A 43 -5.33 -4.03 2.25
C LEU A 43 -5.95 -4.60 1.00
N ALA A 44 -6.47 -5.82 1.11
CA ALA A 44 -7.09 -6.65 0.10
C ALA A 44 -6.10 -7.29 -0.89
N ILE A 45 -5.98 -8.61 -0.78
CA ILE A 45 -5.04 -9.45 -1.54
C ILE A 45 -5.81 -10.21 -2.65
N GLY A 46 -6.56 -9.46 -3.45
CA GLY A 46 -7.14 -9.94 -4.71
C GLY A 46 -6.10 -9.97 -5.83
N ASP A 47 -6.54 -10.02 -7.09
CA ASP A 47 -5.64 -10.12 -8.25
C ASP A 47 -4.60 -8.99 -8.31
N VAL A 48 -5.05 -7.74 -8.13
CA VAL A 48 -4.15 -6.58 -8.12
C VAL A 48 -3.30 -6.55 -6.85
N GLY A 49 -3.92 -6.81 -5.69
CA GLY A 49 -3.24 -6.79 -4.39
C GLY A 49 -2.15 -7.83 -4.27
N SER A 50 -2.37 -9.04 -4.77
CA SER A 50 -1.37 -10.11 -4.77
C SER A 50 -0.20 -9.82 -5.72
N THR A 51 -0.50 -9.32 -6.92
CA THR A 51 0.55 -8.89 -7.86
C THR A 51 1.41 -7.77 -7.27
N LEU A 52 0.78 -6.81 -6.63
CA LEU A 52 1.48 -5.72 -5.95
C LEU A 52 2.31 -6.24 -4.77
N LEU A 53 1.74 -7.12 -3.94
CA LEU A 53 2.43 -7.76 -2.81
C LEU A 53 3.73 -8.44 -3.27
N THR A 54 3.63 -9.31 -4.27
CA THR A 54 4.79 -10.00 -4.84
C THR A 54 5.84 -9.02 -5.38
N GLY A 55 5.39 -7.95 -6.07
CA GLY A 55 6.29 -6.90 -6.56
C GLY A 55 7.02 -6.17 -5.43
N LEU A 56 6.30 -5.76 -4.36
CA LEU A 56 6.87 -5.11 -3.19
C LEU A 56 7.84 -6.04 -2.44
N HIS A 57 7.49 -7.33 -2.32
CA HIS A 57 8.33 -8.33 -1.67
C HIS A 57 9.65 -8.53 -2.44
N LEU A 58 9.58 -8.80 -3.74
CA LEU A 58 10.76 -9.09 -4.56
C LEU A 58 11.68 -7.88 -4.79
N LEU A 59 11.13 -6.68 -4.86
CA LEU A 59 11.88 -5.48 -5.24
C LEU A 59 12.11 -4.49 -4.09
N GLY A 60 11.45 -4.69 -2.96
CA GLY A 60 11.43 -3.73 -1.85
C GLY A 60 12.57 -3.88 -0.83
N GLY A 61 13.43 -4.87 -0.94
CA GLY A 61 14.41 -5.22 0.10
C GLY A 61 15.32 -4.08 0.57
N ASP A 62 15.56 -3.09 -0.27
CA ASP A 62 16.40 -1.93 0.09
C ASP A 62 15.63 -0.84 0.86
N CYS A 63 14.32 -0.76 0.72
CA CYS A 63 13.49 0.32 1.27
C CYS A 63 12.34 -0.15 2.17
N ILE A 64 11.96 -1.43 2.10
CA ILE A 64 10.88 -2.01 2.90
C ILE A 64 11.48 -2.89 4.01
N SER A 65 11.07 -2.66 5.25
CA SER A 65 11.47 -3.48 6.41
C SER A 65 10.60 -4.73 6.56
N SER A 66 9.31 -4.60 6.34
CA SER A 66 8.34 -5.68 6.40
C SER A 66 7.03 -5.26 5.71
N ILE A 67 6.24 -6.23 5.29
CA ILE A 67 4.97 -6.02 4.60
C ILE A 67 3.86 -6.67 5.42
N GLY A 68 2.94 -5.85 5.96
CA GLY A 68 1.73 -6.34 6.60
C GLY A 68 0.62 -6.54 5.58
N ILE A 69 -0.08 -7.66 5.63
CA ILE A 69 -1.23 -7.94 4.75
C ILE A 69 -2.51 -8.09 5.53
N CYS A 70 -3.61 -7.51 5.02
CA CYS A 70 -4.94 -7.62 5.60
C CYS A 70 -5.96 -7.89 4.49
N ASP A 71 -6.85 -8.85 4.72
CA ASP A 71 -7.96 -9.18 3.82
C ASP A 71 -9.18 -9.59 4.65
N ILE A 72 -10.36 -9.58 4.04
CA ILE A 72 -11.59 -10.08 4.65
C ILE A 72 -11.59 -11.61 4.84
N SER A 73 -10.68 -12.31 4.19
CA SER A 73 -10.51 -13.76 4.22
C SER A 73 -9.19 -14.17 4.86
N ASP A 74 -9.26 -14.72 6.06
CA ASP A 74 -8.08 -15.25 6.77
C ASP A 74 -7.36 -16.35 5.97
N LYS A 75 -8.08 -17.08 5.11
CA LYS A 75 -7.47 -18.10 4.25
C LYS A 75 -6.58 -17.47 3.17
N VAL A 76 -6.99 -16.31 2.67
CA VAL A 76 -6.21 -15.58 1.65
C VAL A 76 -4.94 -15.02 2.29
N THR A 77 -5.04 -14.37 3.43
CA THR A 77 -3.87 -13.81 4.12
C THR A 77 -2.90 -14.90 4.56
N ALA A 78 -3.39 -15.97 5.19
CA ALA A 78 -2.53 -17.09 5.62
C ALA A 78 -1.81 -17.77 4.43
N ARG A 79 -2.50 -17.90 3.28
CA ARG A 79 -1.87 -18.43 2.06
C ARG A 79 -0.73 -17.53 1.59
N TRP A 80 -0.98 -16.23 1.43
CA TRP A 80 0.00 -15.30 0.88
C TRP A 80 1.18 -15.07 1.83
N GLU A 81 0.94 -14.99 3.14
CA GLU A 81 2.01 -14.96 4.14
C GLU A 81 2.94 -16.18 3.99
N PHE A 82 2.34 -17.38 3.86
CA PHE A 82 3.11 -18.60 3.73
C PHE A 82 3.86 -18.68 2.39
N GLU A 83 3.21 -18.34 1.28
CA GLU A 83 3.81 -18.42 -0.06
C GLU A 83 4.94 -17.40 -0.25
N GLU A 84 4.75 -16.15 0.13
CA GLU A 84 5.76 -15.10 -0.02
C GLU A 84 6.99 -15.37 0.84
N ASN A 85 6.82 -15.74 2.11
CA ASN A 85 7.94 -16.00 3.02
C ASN A 85 8.75 -17.27 2.66
N GLN A 86 8.32 -18.08 1.69
CA GLN A 86 9.13 -19.18 1.14
C GLN A 86 10.07 -18.71 0.03
N ILE A 87 9.88 -17.51 -0.50
CA ILE A 87 10.74 -16.95 -1.54
C ILE A 87 12.00 -16.40 -0.86
N ALA A 88 13.16 -16.86 -1.30
CA ALA A 88 14.43 -16.35 -0.80
C ALA A 88 15.45 -16.26 -1.94
N TYR A 89 16.32 -15.28 -1.89
CA TYR A 89 17.45 -15.23 -2.82
C TYR A 89 18.56 -16.16 -2.35
N PRO A 90 19.13 -16.99 -3.24
CA PRO A 90 20.30 -17.80 -2.91
C PRO A 90 21.42 -16.91 -2.33
N TRP A 91 21.94 -17.33 -1.18
CA TRP A 91 23.04 -16.65 -0.46
C TRP A 91 22.72 -15.25 0.12
N ALA A 92 21.44 -14.81 0.05
CA ALA A 92 20.98 -13.53 0.61
C ALA A 92 19.57 -13.70 1.23
N TYR A 93 19.46 -14.61 2.19
CA TYR A 93 18.17 -15.01 2.77
C TYR A 93 17.42 -13.89 3.50
N ASP A 94 18.13 -12.85 3.96
CA ASP A 94 17.54 -11.69 4.65
C ASP A 94 17.31 -10.50 3.69
N ALA A 95 17.47 -10.70 2.37
CA ALA A 95 17.35 -9.61 1.40
C ALA A 95 15.91 -9.14 1.16
N LEU A 96 14.93 -10.03 1.39
CA LEU A 96 13.51 -9.75 1.16
C LEU A 96 12.82 -9.34 2.46
N PRO A 97 11.85 -8.39 2.42
CA PRO A 97 11.08 -8.01 3.59
C PRO A 97 10.12 -9.13 4.01
N GLU A 98 10.06 -9.45 5.28
CA GLU A 98 9.11 -10.41 5.82
C GLU A 98 7.66 -9.96 5.58
N VAL A 99 6.78 -10.92 5.24
CA VAL A 99 5.33 -10.70 5.09
C VAL A 99 4.62 -11.26 6.31
N ASP A 100 3.78 -10.46 6.96
CA ASP A 100 2.99 -10.86 8.14
C ASP A 100 1.51 -10.47 8.02
N VAL A 101 0.64 -11.27 8.62
CA VAL A 101 -0.80 -10.97 8.67
C VAL A 101 -1.08 -9.89 9.72
N VAL A 102 -1.73 -8.81 9.31
CA VAL A 102 -2.09 -7.67 10.17
C VAL A 102 -3.57 -7.72 10.50
N LYS A 103 -3.91 -7.50 11.77
CA LYS A 103 -5.29 -7.37 12.21
C LYS A 103 -5.88 -6.00 11.79
N PRO A 104 -7.21 -5.91 11.59
CA PRO A 104 -7.86 -4.65 11.22
C PRO A 104 -7.58 -3.48 12.17
N GLU A 105 -7.42 -3.74 13.46
CA GLU A 105 -7.11 -2.73 14.48
C GLU A 105 -5.66 -2.22 14.44
N ASP A 106 -4.78 -2.94 13.74
CA ASP A 106 -3.36 -2.57 13.61
C ASP A 106 -3.01 -2.05 12.20
N LEU A 107 -4.02 -1.88 11.35
CA LEU A 107 -3.87 -1.62 9.93
C LEU A 107 -3.06 -0.35 9.62
N PHE A 108 -3.16 0.67 10.47
CA PHE A 108 -2.45 1.95 10.33
C PHE A 108 -1.17 2.06 11.17
N LYS A 109 -0.69 0.94 11.75
CA LYS A 109 0.61 0.88 12.43
C LYS A 109 1.75 0.63 11.43
N CYS A 110 1.86 1.50 10.43
CA CYS A 110 2.82 1.40 9.34
C CYS A 110 3.25 2.79 8.85
N ASP A 111 4.26 2.84 7.98
CA ASP A 111 4.68 4.07 7.30
C ASP A 111 3.89 4.31 6.01
N VAL A 112 3.50 3.23 5.34
CA VAL A 112 2.77 3.28 4.07
C VAL A 112 1.59 2.31 4.14
N PHE A 113 0.39 2.85 3.99
CA PHE A 113 -0.83 2.06 3.84
C PHE A 113 -1.28 2.06 2.38
N VAL A 114 -1.47 0.88 1.81
CA VAL A 114 -1.86 0.69 0.41
C VAL A 114 -3.25 0.09 0.33
N PHE A 115 -4.20 0.90 -0.17
CA PHE A 115 -5.58 0.50 -0.37
C PHE A 115 -5.76 -0.11 -1.76
N VAL A 116 -6.07 -1.41 -1.84
CA VAL A 116 -6.30 -2.14 -3.10
C VAL A 116 -7.70 -2.75 -3.15
N ALA A 117 -8.51 -2.53 -2.10
CA ALA A 117 -9.83 -3.11 -2.00
C ALA A 117 -10.80 -2.61 -3.09
N SER A 118 -11.53 -3.54 -3.70
CA SER A 118 -12.58 -3.26 -4.68
C SER A 118 -13.76 -4.20 -4.46
N LYS A 119 -14.96 -3.72 -4.68
CA LYS A 119 -16.16 -4.55 -4.55
C LYS A 119 -16.37 -5.53 -5.72
N GLY A 120 -15.50 -5.48 -6.70
CA GLY A 120 -15.59 -6.34 -7.88
C GLY A 120 -16.56 -5.83 -8.94
N ILE A 121 -16.71 -6.63 -10.00
CA ILE A 121 -17.53 -6.32 -11.17
C ILE A 121 -18.94 -6.92 -10.95
N PRO A 122 -20.03 -6.19 -11.29
CA PRO A 122 -21.37 -6.75 -11.21
C PRO A 122 -21.50 -7.96 -12.16
N PRO A 123 -22.32 -8.98 -11.80
CA PRO A 123 -22.52 -10.16 -12.64
C PRO A 123 -23.03 -9.79 -14.03
N VAL A 124 -22.60 -10.56 -15.03
CA VAL A 124 -23.12 -10.44 -16.40
C VAL A 124 -24.65 -10.63 -16.39
N GLY A 125 -25.39 -9.71 -17.00
CA GLY A 125 -26.86 -9.75 -17.00
C GLY A 125 -27.53 -9.06 -15.80
N SER A 126 -26.77 -8.42 -14.90
CA SER A 126 -27.32 -7.68 -13.74
C SER A 126 -28.12 -6.41 -14.08
N GLY A 127 -28.21 -6.03 -15.38
CA GLY A 127 -28.91 -4.81 -15.82
C GLY A 127 -28.17 -3.50 -15.51
N VAL A 128 -26.97 -3.56 -14.95
CA VAL A 128 -26.13 -2.38 -14.70
C VAL A 128 -25.61 -1.84 -16.04
N LYS A 129 -26.03 -0.63 -16.40
CA LYS A 129 -25.66 0.01 -17.67
C LYS A 129 -24.24 0.58 -17.65
N ASP A 130 -23.83 1.15 -16.52
CA ASP A 130 -22.51 1.73 -16.33
C ASP A 130 -21.77 1.00 -15.18
N VAL A 131 -20.92 0.07 -15.57
CA VAL A 131 -20.14 -0.77 -14.64
C VAL A 131 -19.13 0.07 -13.87
N ARG A 132 -18.51 1.08 -14.50
CA ARG A 132 -17.52 1.93 -13.84
C ARG A 132 -18.15 2.81 -12.77
N MET A 133 -19.31 3.41 -13.05
CA MET A 133 -20.04 4.19 -12.05
C MET A 133 -20.50 3.32 -10.88
N TYR A 134 -20.98 2.11 -11.14
CA TYR A 134 -21.33 1.16 -10.09
C TYR A 134 -20.11 0.82 -9.20
N GLN A 135 -18.96 0.56 -9.79
CA GLN A 135 -17.73 0.30 -9.05
C GLN A 135 -17.28 1.54 -8.26
N PHE A 136 -17.28 2.72 -8.87
CA PHE A 136 -16.97 3.98 -8.21
C PHE A 136 -17.83 4.23 -6.98
N GLU A 137 -19.16 4.11 -7.10
CA GLU A 137 -20.08 4.31 -5.99
C GLU A 137 -19.85 3.35 -4.81
N ASN A 138 -19.42 2.13 -5.09
CA ASN A 138 -19.13 1.14 -4.05
C ASN A 138 -17.71 1.34 -3.47
N ASN A 139 -16.71 1.50 -4.31
CA ASN A 139 -15.32 1.64 -3.89
C ASN A 139 -15.10 2.94 -3.11
N SER A 140 -15.73 4.05 -3.53
CA SER A 140 -15.64 5.33 -2.82
C SER A 140 -16.15 5.25 -1.37
N LYS A 141 -17.15 4.41 -1.10
CA LYS A 141 -17.62 4.17 0.27
C LYS A 141 -16.60 3.43 1.11
N ILE A 142 -15.93 2.43 0.50
CA ILE A 142 -14.92 1.63 1.19
C ILE A 142 -13.68 2.50 1.48
N VAL A 143 -13.14 3.20 0.48
CA VAL A 143 -11.97 4.06 0.70
C VAL A 143 -12.27 5.17 1.71
N ALA A 144 -13.47 5.77 1.68
CA ALA A 144 -13.87 6.77 2.65
C ALA A 144 -13.96 6.22 4.09
N GLN A 145 -14.32 4.94 4.26
CA GLN A 145 -14.30 4.28 5.56
C GLN A 145 -12.87 4.19 6.12
N TYR A 146 -11.93 3.68 5.34
CA TYR A 146 -10.53 3.56 5.76
C TYR A 146 -9.83 4.91 5.92
N ALA A 147 -10.17 5.90 5.09
CA ALA A 147 -9.68 7.26 5.27
C ALA A 147 -10.13 7.90 6.60
N ARG A 148 -11.40 7.65 7.02
CA ARG A 148 -11.89 8.07 8.33
C ARG A 148 -11.18 7.33 9.47
N GLN A 149 -10.94 6.04 9.33
CA GLN A 149 -10.21 5.25 10.31
C GLN A 149 -8.78 5.78 10.46
N ALA A 150 -8.05 5.97 9.35
CA ALA A 150 -6.71 6.56 9.34
C ALA A 150 -6.67 7.91 10.07
N ARG A 151 -7.67 8.76 9.84
CA ARG A 151 -7.80 10.05 10.54
C ARG A 151 -8.02 9.88 12.04
N THR A 152 -8.90 8.95 12.43
CA THR A 152 -9.19 8.67 13.85
C THR A 152 -7.97 8.14 14.59
N GLU A 153 -7.17 7.31 13.92
CA GLU A 153 -5.94 6.73 14.45
C GLU A 153 -4.72 7.66 14.31
N HIS A 154 -4.94 8.91 13.83
CA HIS A 154 -3.88 9.90 13.63
C HIS A 154 -2.73 9.40 12.75
N PHE A 155 -3.05 8.60 11.73
CA PHE A 155 -2.06 8.08 10.79
C PHE A 155 -1.27 9.21 10.12
N LYS A 156 0.05 9.12 10.19
CA LYS A 156 1.00 10.12 9.66
C LYS A 156 1.76 9.65 8.42
N GLY A 157 1.58 8.38 8.04
CA GLY A 157 2.22 7.77 6.89
C GLY A 157 1.57 8.14 5.56
N LEU A 158 2.05 7.52 4.50
CA LEU A 158 1.47 7.65 3.16
C LEU A 158 0.24 6.75 3.02
N PHE A 159 -0.90 7.33 2.68
CA PHE A 159 -2.11 6.60 2.29
C PHE A 159 -2.16 6.53 0.76
N ALA A 160 -1.82 5.39 0.19
CA ALA A 160 -1.82 5.14 -1.25
C ALA A 160 -3.09 4.41 -1.69
N VAL A 161 -3.77 4.91 -2.71
CA VAL A 161 -4.96 4.27 -3.31
C VAL A 161 -4.59 3.72 -4.67
N VAL A 162 -4.73 2.41 -4.84
CA VAL A 162 -4.39 1.66 -6.07
C VAL A 162 -5.64 1.15 -6.78
N SER A 163 -6.77 1.07 -6.08
CA SER A 163 -8.06 0.66 -6.68
C SER A 163 -8.54 1.64 -7.76
N ASP A 164 -9.15 1.12 -8.82
CA ASP A 164 -9.78 1.88 -9.90
C ASP A 164 -11.16 1.26 -10.23
N PRO A 165 -12.20 2.07 -10.40
CA PRO A 165 -12.36 3.48 -10.03
C PRO A 165 -12.66 3.69 -8.53
N VAL A 166 -12.13 4.77 -7.94
CA VAL A 166 -12.40 5.23 -6.56
C VAL A 166 -12.66 6.73 -6.53
#